data_1b65ded5b06d1ec1dc6c3328c72bb7f3
#
_entry.id   1b65ded5b06d1ec1dc6c3328c72bb7f3
#
_cell.length_a   1.000
_cell.length_b   1.000
_cell.length_c   1.000
_cell.angle_alpha   90.00
_cell.angle_beta   90.00
_cell.angle_gamma   90.00
#
_symmetry.space_group_name_H-M   'P 1'
#
loop_
_entity.id
_entity.type
_entity.pdbx_description
1 polymer ?
#
loop_
_entity_poly.entity_id
_entity_poly.type
_entity_poly.pdbx_seq_one_letter_code
_entity_poly.pdbx_strand_id
1 'polypeptide(L)'
;VLLSAELSLLDDYFTIQKYRYGGTISLEYRIDDEAALSCLIPRFTLQPVVENSIFHGIEPKGTPGTITIHIFRKNDAILQIDITDDGVGMTEEQARQLLSENKNEKTEFFREIGVSNVHKRLQYEFGEDYGLRVESRLSEFTTVSVLLPFAPQEDIG
;
A
#
# COMPACT_ATOMS: atom_id res chain seq x y z
N VAL A 1 4.69 -14.11 -5.14
CA VAL A 1 5.25 -14.40 -3.80
C VAL A 1 4.13 -14.51 -2.77
N LEU A 2 4.40 -15.16 -1.67
CA LEU A 2 3.47 -15.19 -0.55
C LEU A 2 3.35 -13.81 0.08
N LEU A 3 2.15 -13.46 0.53
CA LEU A 3 1.95 -12.19 1.26
C LEU A 3 2.89 -12.12 2.47
N SER A 4 3.06 -13.22 3.21
CA SER A 4 3.97 -13.25 4.36
C SER A 4 5.41 -12.88 3.98
N ALA A 5 5.88 -13.32 2.82
CA ALA A 5 7.22 -12.96 2.34
C ALA A 5 7.31 -11.47 1.98
N GLU A 6 6.28 -10.93 1.37
CA GLU A 6 6.24 -9.50 1.05
C GLU A 6 6.22 -8.65 2.33
N LEU A 7 5.50 -9.07 3.37
CA LEU A 7 5.48 -8.38 4.65
C LEU A 7 6.85 -8.39 5.34
N SER A 8 7.59 -9.50 5.24
CA SER A 8 8.95 -9.57 5.76
C SER A 8 9.88 -8.57 5.09
N LEU A 9 9.82 -8.48 3.76
CA LEU A 9 10.61 -7.50 3.01
C LEU A 9 10.20 -6.08 3.37
N LEU A 10 8.91 -5.87 3.56
CA LEU A 10 8.39 -4.57 3.95
C LEU A 10 8.89 -4.14 5.34
N ASP A 11 8.95 -5.08 6.28
CA ASP A 11 9.50 -4.83 7.61
C ASP A 11 10.96 -4.40 7.53
N ASP A 12 11.77 -5.07 6.72
CA ASP A 12 13.17 -4.71 6.52
C ASP A 12 13.30 -3.31 5.93
N TYR A 13 12.53 -3.02 4.91
CA TYR A 13 12.48 -1.70 4.30
C TYR A 13 12.08 -0.62 5.32
N PHE A 14 11.04 -0.90 6.09
CA PHE A 14 10.52 0.06 7.06
C PHE A 14 11.51 0.31 8.20
N THR A 15 12.23 -0.70 8.63
CA THR A 15 13.27 -0.58 9.67
C THR A 15 14.33 0.44 9.24
N ILE A 16 14.76 0.37 7.99
CA ILE A 16 15.74 1.34 7.44
C ILE A 16 15.14 2.75 7.42
N GLN A 17 13.90 2.89 6.98
CA GLN A 17 13.22 4.19 6.93
C GLN A 17 13.00 4.76 8.33
N LYS A 18 12.62 3.93 9.29
CA LYS A 18 12.43 4.35 10.68
C LYS A 18 13.72 4.93 11.26
N TYR A 19 14.84 4.28 11.01
CA TYR A 19 16.15 4.78 11.42
C TYR A 19 16.45 6.13 10.78
N ARG A 20 16.17 6.27 9.48
CA ARG A 20 16.40 7.50 8.71
C ARG A 20 15.59 8.68 9.26
N TYR A 21 14.38 8.43 9.76
CA TYR A 21 13.50 9.46 10.31
C TYR A 21 13.60 9.58 11.84
N GLY A 22 14.64 9.00 12.44
CA GLY A 22 14.88 9.13 13.87
C GLY A 22 13.83 8.50 14.78
N GLY A 23 13.13 7.46 14.29
CA GLY A 23 12.11 6.77 15.05
C GLY A 23 10.75 7.46 15.10
N THR A 24 10.54 8.50 14.26
CA THR A 24 9.29 9.25 14.27
C THR A 24 8.17 8.62 13.46
N ILE A 25 8.45 7.54 12.72
CA ILE A 25 7.43 6.80 11.98
C ILE A 25 7.24 5.43 12.60
N SER A 26 6.00 4.94 12.58
CA SER A 26 5.63 3.64 13.13
C SER A 26 4.82 2.85 12.12
N LEU A 27 4.96 1.53 12.15
CA LEU A 27 4.23 0.60 11.30
C LEU A 27 3.52 -0.41 12.19
N GLU A 28 2.21 -0.52 12.00
CA GLU A 28 1.38 -1.46 12.75
C GLU A 28 0.63 -2.38 11.80
N TYR A 29 0.44 -3.63 12.19
CA TYR A 29 -0.30 -4.63 11.43
C TYR A 29 -1.57 -5.04 12.16
N ARG A 30 -2.64 -5.20 11.39
CA ARG A 30 -3.86 -5.83 11.84
C ARG A 30 -4.24 -6.91 10.83
N ILE A 31 -4.16 -8.16 11.25
CA ILE A 31 -4.44 -9.31 10.38
C ILE A 31 -5.67 -10.02 10.91
N ASP A 32 -6.79 -9.88 10.19
CA ASP A 32 -8.05 -10.48 10.60
C ASP A 32 -8.19 -11.93 10.15
N ASP A 33 -7.48 -12.32 9.09
CA ASP A 33 -7.53 -13.67 8.53
C ASP A 33 -6.10 -14.13 8.23
N GLU A 34 -5.62 -15.09 9.03
CA GLU A 34 -4.26 -15.60 8.86
C GLU A 34 -4.06 -16.37 7.55
N ALA A 35 -5.13 -16.91 6.97
CA ALA A 35 -5.05 -17.57 5.68
C ALA A 35 -4.60 -16.60 4.57
N ALA A 36 -4.85 -15.30 4.76
CA ALA A 36 -4.38 -14.27 3.83
C ALA A 36 -2.86 -14.27 3.68
N LEU A 37 -2.11 -14.64 4.72
CA LEU A 37 -0.65 -14.67 4.68
C LEU A 37 -0.10 -15.69 3.68
N SER A 38 -0.89 -16.70 3.34
CA SER A 38 -0.55 -17.72 2.35
C SER A 38 -1.02 -17.36 0.95
N CYS A 39 -1.68 -16.23 0.77
CA CYS A 39 -2.09 -15.79 -0.57
C CYS A 39 -0.87 -15.41 -1.40
N LEU A 40 -0.93 -15.76 -2.68
CA LEU A 40 0.08 -15.37 -3.65
C LEU A 40 -0.27 -13.98 -4.20
N ILE A 41 0.68 -13.08 -4.13
CA ILE A 41 0.53 -11.73 -4.67
C ILE A 41 1.72 -11.39 -5.57
N PRO A 42 1.55 -10.45 -6.51
CA PRO A 42 2.69 -9.98 -7.29
C PRO A 42 3.73 -9.33 -6.40
N ARG A 43 4.99 -9.55 -6.72
CA ARG A 43 6.12 -8.96 -5.98
C ARG A 43 6.07 -7.44 -6.05
N PHE A 44 6.46 -6.76 -4.98
CA PHE A 44 6.50 -5.29 -4.88
C PHE A 44 5.12 -4.63 -5.04
N THR A 45 4.10 -5.28 -4.51
CA THR A 45 2.75 -4.70 -4.48
C THR A 45 2.59 -3.67 -3.37
N LEU A 46 3.12 -3.96 -2.19
CA LEU A 46 2.88 -3.15 -0.98
C LEU A 46 3.93 -2.04 -0.78
N GLN A 47 5.19 -2.30 -1.11
CA GLN A 47 6.26 -1.34 -0.84
C GLN A 47 6.02 0.02 -1.50
N PRO A 48 5.63 0.13 -2.77
CA PRO A 48 5.36 1.45 -3.35
C PRO A 48 4.26 2.23 -2.63
N VAL A 49 3.26 1.52 -2.10
CA VAL A 49 2.18 2.17 -1.35
C VAL A 49 2.69 2.68 0.00
N VAL A 50 3.50 1.89 0.69
CA VAL A 50 4.12 2.33 1.96
C VAL A 50 5.09 3.49 1.72
N GLU A 51 5.87 3.45 0.64
CA GLU A 51 6.71 4.58 0.25
C GLU A 51 5.91 5.86 0.07
N ASN A 52 4.76 5.76 -0.61
CA ASN A 52 3.86 6.89 -0.79
C ASN A 52 3.37 7.42 0.56
N SER A 53 2.99 6.55 1.48
CA SER A 53 2.55 6.94 2.82
C SER A 53 3.64 7.70 3.57
N ILE A 54 4.89 7.26 3.48
CA ILE A 54 6.02 7.91 4.14
C ILE A 54 6.31 9.27 3.50
N PHE A 55 6.53 9.31 2.19
CA PHE A 55 7.05 10.50 1.51
C PHE A 55 5.99 11.56 1.23
N HIS A 56 4.74 11.16 0.98
CA HIS A 56 3.66 12.08 0.67
C HIS A 56 2.66 12.27 1.80
N GLY A 57 2.63 11.36 2.77
CA GLY A 57 1.73 11.43 3.91
C GLY A 57 2.42 11.98 5.15
N ILE A 58 3.36 11.25 5.71
CA ILE A 58 3.93 11.54 7.03
C ILE A 58 5.04 12.57 6.97
N GLU A 59 5.97 12.46 6.03
CA GLU A 59 7.10 13.40 5.92
C GLU A 59 6.66 14.86 5.82
N PRO A 60 5.69 15.22 4.95
CA PRO A 60 5.23 16.61 4.87
C PRO A 60 4.54 17.11 6.13
N LYS A 61 4.01 16.22 6.94
CA LYS A 61 3.35 16.56 8.20
C LYS A 61 4.30 17.19 9.22
N GLY A 62 5.57 16.75 9.21
CA GLY A 62 6.59 17.28 10.10
C GLY A 62 6.49 16.85 11.56
N THR A 63 5.55 15.97 11.89
CA THR A 63 5.35 15.40 13.24
C THR A 63 5.30 13.88 13.14
N PRO A 64 5.47 13.16 14.26
CA PRO A 64 5.42 11.70 14.22
C PRO A 64 4.13 11.17 13.60
N GLY A 65 4.23 10.07 12.86
CA GLY A 65 3.10 9.46 12.22
C GLY A 65 3.14 7.95 12.24
N THR A 66 1.99 7.34 11.97
CA THR A 66 1.80 5.89 12.00
C THR A 66 1.18 5.42 10.69
N ILE A 67 1.70 4.30 10.19
CA ILE A 67 1.13 3.57 9.06
C ILE A 67 0.53 2.28 9.61
N THR A 68 -0.74 2.04 9.30
CA THR A 68 -1.44 0.83 9.71
C THR A 68 -1.75 -0.01 8.46
N ILE A 69 -1.37 -1.28 8.50
CA ILE A 69 -1.67 -2.23 7.43
C ILE A 69 -2.72 -3.20 7.95
N HIS A 70 -3.93 -3.08 7.42
CA HIS A 70 -5.05 -3.93 7.78
C HIS A 70 -5.31 -4.94 6.68
N ILE A 71 -5.16 -6.22 7.00
CA ILE A 71 -5.27 -7.33 6.06
C ILE A 71 -6.50 -8.14 6.41
N PHE A 72 -7.42 -8.27 5.46
CA PHE A 72 -8.66 -9.00 5.69
C PHE A 72 -9.22 -9.56 4.37
N ARG A 73 -10.12 -10.49 4.52
CA ARG A 73 -10.85 -11.09 3.40
C ARG A 73 -12.16 -10.33 3.23
N LYS A 74 -12.28 -9.58 2.15
CA LYS A 74 -13.48 -8.78 1.88
C LYS A 74 -14.70 -9.67 1.60
N ASN A 75 -14.47 -10.75 0.84
CA ASN A 75 -15.46 -11.77 0.53
C ASN A 75 -14.72 -13.04 0.10
N ASP A 76 -15.42 -14.05 -0.39
CA ASP A 76 -14.79 -15.32 -0.76
C ASP A 76 -13.73 -15.20 -1.85
N ALA A 77 -13.81 -14.16 -2.67
CA ALA A 77 -12.94 -13.98 -3.82
C ALA A 77 -11.86 -12.92 -3.65
N ILE A 78 -12.00 -12.00 -2.69
CA ILE A 78 -11.17 -10.79 -2.62
C ILE A 78 -10.40 -10.69 -1.32
N LEU A 79 -9.08 -10.57 -1.46
CA LEU A 79 -8.16 -10.14 -0.41
C LEU A 79 -8.07 -8.63 -0.45
N GLN A 80 -8.29 -7.97 0.68
CA GLN A 80 -8.13 -6.52 0.78
C GLN A 80 -7.06 -6.19 1.80
N ILE A 81 -6.17 -5.29 1.41
CA ILE A 81 -5.09 -4.78 2.26
C ILE A 81 -5.21 -3.26 2.29
N ASP A 82 -5.62 -2.72 3.42
CA ASP A 82 -5.74 -1.27 3.60
C ASP A 82 -4.47 -0.72 4.25
N ILE A 83 -3.83 0.22 3.58
CA ILE A 83 -2.63 0.88 4.07
C ILE A 83 -3.03 2.32 4.39
N THR A 84 -3.12 2.62 5.68
CA THR A 84 -3.59 3.91 6.19
C THR A 84 -2.44 4.65 6.86
N ASP A 85 -2.25 5.91 6.49
CA ASP A 85 -1.35 6.80 7.21
C ASP A 85 -2.14 7.97 7.83
N ASP A 86 -1.64 8.51 8.92
CA ASP A 86 -2.17 9.68 9.59
C ASP A 86 -1.45 10.96 9.17
N GLY A 87 -1.06 11.00 7.90
CA GLY A 87 -0.33 12.12 7.33
C GLY A 87 -1.20 13.29 6.93
N VAL A 88 -0.70 14.08 5.97
CA VAL A 88 -1.36 15.33 5.56
C VAL A 88 -2.64 15.11 4.77
N GLY A 89 -2.88 13.90 4.27
CA GLY A 89 -4.04 13.62 3.44
C GLY A 89 -3.94 14.23 2.04
N MET A 90 -4.99 14.01 1.27
CA MET A 90 -5.08 14.47 -0.12
C MET A 90 -6.46 15.03 -0.40
N THR A 91 -6.53 15.93 -1.39
CA THR A 91 -7.81 16.32 -2.00
C THR A 91 -8.31 15.18 -2.89
N GLU A 92 -9.59 15.23 -3.28
CA GLU A 92 -10.13 14.26 -4.25
C GLU A 92 -9.37 14.27 -5.57
N GLU A 93 -8.96 15.43 -6.03
CA GLU A 93 -8.16 15.60 -7.24
C GLU A 93 -6.81 14.90 -7.13
N GLN A 94 -6.11 15.14 -6.01
CA GLN A 94 -4.81 14.49 -5.76
C GLN A 94 -4.95 12.97 -5.68
N ALA A 95 -6.00 12.49 -5.03
CA ALA A 95 -6.25 11.05 -4.93
C ALA A 95 -6.49 10.42 -6.30
N ARG A 96 -7.25 11.08 -7.17
CA ARG A 96 -7.45 10.60 -8.54
C ARG A 96 -6.15 10.59 -9.34
N GLN A 97 -5.34 11.64 -9.21
CA GLN A 97 -4.05 11.73 -9.91
C GLN A 97 -3.06 10.68 -9.45
N LEU A 98 -3.12 10.25 -8.21
CA LEU A 98 -2.22 9.23 -7.67
C LEU A 98 -2.33 7.92 -8.45
N LEU A 99 -3.52 7.53 -8.85
CA LEU A 99 -3.76 6.29 -9.60
C LEU A 99 -3.65 6.47 -11.11
N SER A 100 -3.69 7.70 -11.59
CA SER A 100 -3.59 7.98 -13.01
C SER A 100 -2.13 8.13 -13.43
N GLU A 101 -1.87 7.90 -14.73
CA GLU A 101 -0.55 8.09 -15.29
C GLU A 101 -0.29 9.57 -15.53
N ASN A 102 0.67 10.12 -14.81
CA ASN A 102 1.12 11.49 -15.06
C ASN A 102 2.40 11.45 -15.89
N LYS A 103 2.26 11.74 -17.20
CA LYS A 103 3.36 11.63 -18.17
C LYS A 103 4.32 12.81 -18.15
N ASN A 104 4.02 13.87 -17.40
CA ASN A 104 4.69 15.15 -17.60
C ASN A 104 5.72 15.53 -16.53
N GLU A 105 5.92 14.74 -15.50
CA GLU A 105 6.79 15.12 -14.40
C GLU A 105 7.93 14.13 -14.21
N LYS A 106 9.10 14.52 -14.76
CA LYS A 106 10.29 13.67 -14.69
C LYS A 106 10.90 13.57 -13.29
N THR A 107 10.64 14.53 -12.41
CA THR A 107 11.23 14.56 -11.07
C THR A 107 10.40 13.78 -10.05
N GLU A 108 9.09 13.72 -10.23
CA GLU A 108 8.20 12.92 -9.40
C GLU A 108 7.98 11.53 -9.98
N PHE A 109 8.49 11.28 -11.17
CA PHE A 109 8.34 10.06 -11.93
C PHE A 109 8.63 8.79 -11.11
N PHE A 110 9.70 8.79 -10.33
CA PHE A 110 10.09 7.61 -9.57
C PHE A 110 9.22 7.38 -8.32
N ARG A 111 8.53 8.40 -7.83
CA ARG A 111 7.67 8.28 -6.65
C ARG A 111 6.23 7.96 -7.01
N GLU A 112 5.65 8.68 -7.98
CA GLU A 112 4.26 8.53 -8.37
C GLU A 112 4.00 7.32 -9.25
N ILE A 113 4.96 6.97 -10.09
CA ILE A 113 4.86 5.82 -10.99
C ILE A 113 4.74 4.51 -10.22
N GLY A 114 5.31 4.44 -9.02
CA GLY A 114 5.22 3.25 -8.19
C GLY A 114 3.78 2.85 -7.90
N VAL A 115 2.98 3.78 -7.38
CA VAL A 115 1.58 3.51 -7.01
C VAL A 115 0.71 3.29 -8.25
N SER A 116 0.80 4.16 -9.25
CA SER A 116 0.00 4.01 -10.47
C SER A 116 0.35 2.74 -11.24
N ASN A 117 1.61 2.34 -11.25
CA ASN A 117 2.03 1.09 -11.88
C ASN A 117 1.50 -0.14 -11.13
N VAL A 118 1.46 -0.11 -9.81
CA VAL A 118 0.85 -1.19 -9.04
C VAL A 118 -0.62 -1.33 -9.42
N HIS A 119 -1.34 -0.21 -9.45
CA HIS A 119 -2.76 -0.21 -9.83
C HIS A 119 -2.98 -0.83 -11.22
N LYS A 120 -2.24 -0.35 -12.20
CA LYS A 120 -2.34 -0.85 -13.59
C LYS A 120 -1.97 -2.31 -13.70
N ARG A 121 -0.89 -2.72 -13.03
CA ARG A 121 -0.44 -4.12 -13.07
C ARG A 121 -1.49 -5.06 -12.50
N LEU A 122 -2.11 -4.69 -11.37
CA LEU A 122 -3.15 -5.51 -10.75
C LEU A 122 -4.40 -5.60 -11.63
N GLN A 123 -4.80 -4.48 -12.25
CA GLN A 123 -5.95 -4.49 -13.16
C GLN A 123 -5.66 -5.27 -14.44
N TYR A 124 -4.46 -5.15 -14.98
CA TYR A 124 -4.05 -5.93 -16.15
C TYR A 124 -4.04 -7.43 -15.86
N GLU A 125 -3.51 -7.81 -14.69
CA GLU A 125 -3.33 -9.21 -14.34
C GLU A 125 -4.63 -9.88 -13.86
N PHE A 126 -5.47 -9.16 -13.12
CA PHE A 126 -6.62 -9.74 -12.44
C PHE A 126 -7.98 -9.19 -12.91
N GLY A 127 -8.01 -8.04 -13.57
CA GLY A 127 -9.24 -7.42 -14.06
C GLY A 127 -9.59 -6.12 -13.35
N GLU A 128 -10.64 -5.45 -13.85
CA GLU A 128 -11.03 -4.11 -13.41
C GLU A 128 -11.58 -4.07 -11.97
N ASP A 129 -12.03 -5.20 -11.43
CA ASP A 129 -12.53 -5.27 -10.05
C ASP A 129 -11.41 -5.24 -9.01
N TYR A 130 -10.17 -5.37 -9.46
CA TYR A 130 -8.97 -5.39 -8.62
C TYR A 130 -8.15 -4.12 -8.84
N GLY A 131 -7.11 -3.95 -8.08
CA GLY A 131 -6.25 -2.78 -8.18
C GLY A 131 -6.27 -1.99 -6.89
N LEU A 132 -6.09 -0.68 -6.99
CA LEU A 132 -6.04 0.20 -5.83
C LEU A 132 -7.26 1.11 -5.77
N ARG A 133 -7.68 1.43 -4.54
CA ARG A 133 -8.65 2.47 -4.23
C ARG A 133 -8.02 3.45 -3.27
N VAL A 134 -8.33 4.72 -3.39
CA VAL A 134 -7.79 5.75 -2.49
C VAL A 134 -8.94 6.48 -1.82
N GLU A 135 -8.89 6.55 -0.49
CA GLU A 135 -9.76 7.37 0.31
C GLU A 135 -8.87 8.27 1.16
N SER A 136 -9.12 9.56 1.15
CA SER A 136 -8.29 10.50 1.89
C SER A 136 -9.09 11.70 2.35
N ARG A 137 -8.61 12.30 3.43
CA ARG A 137 -9.17 13.53 3.97
C ARG A 137 -8.00 14.42 4.41
N LEU A 138 -7.99 15.65 3.91
CA LEU A 138 -6.93 16.61 4.23
C LEU A 138 -6.74 16.74 5.73
N SER A 139 -5.49 16.75 6.16
CA SER A 139 -5.06 16.89 7.56
C SER A 139 -5.50 15.76 8.49
N GLU A 140 -6.07 14.69 7.96
CA GLU A 140 -6.55 13.58 8.77
C GLU A 140 -5.88 12.25 8.40
N PHE A 141 -6.06 11.77 7.17
CA PHE A 141 -5.54 10.46 6.78
C PHE A 141 -5.52 10.26 5.27
N THR A 142 -4.80 9.21 4.84
CA THR A 142 -4.93 8.60 3.52
C THR A 142 -4.97 7.09 3.69
N THR A 143 -5.96 6.44 3.09
CA THR A 143 -6.03 4.98 2.99
C THR A 143 -5.93 4.57 1.53
N VAL A 144 -4.96 3.74 1.22
CA VAL A 144 -4.88 3.06 -0.07
C VAL A 144 -5.29 1.61 0.16
N SER A 145 -6.37 1.21 -0.48
CA SER A 145 -6.88 -0.16 -0.41
C SER A 145 -6.36 -0.95 -1.61
N VAL A 146 -5.70 -2.06 -1.33
CA VAL A 146 -5.17 -2.98 -2.35
C VAL A 146 -6.14 -4.15 -2.44
N LEU A 147 -6.72 -4.35 -3.63
CA LEU A 147 -7.67 -5.43 -3.88
C LEU A 147 -7.04 -6.47 -4.80
N LEU A 148 -6.97 -7.69 -4.32
CA LEU A 148 -6.33 -8.83 -4.97
C LEU A 148 -7.24 -10.05 -4.89
N PRO A 149 -7.07 -11.05 -5.77
CA PRO A 149 -7.75 -12.32 -5.59
C PRO A 149 -7.32 -12.98 -4.27
N PHE A 150 -8.28 -13.54 -3.55
CA PHE A 150 -7.98 -14.35 -2.38
C PHE A 150 -7.60 -15.75 -2.85
N ALA A 151 -6.31 -15.97 -3.04
CA ALA A 151 -5.77 -17.19 -3.64
C ALA A 151 -4.64 -17.75 -2.77
N PRO A 152 -4.99 -18.41 -1.65
CA PRO A 152 -3.98 -19.03 -0.79
C PRO A 152 -3.26 -20.13 -1.55
N GLN A 153 -1.95 -20.23 -1.33
CA GLN A 153 -1.18 -21.34 -1.87
C GLN A 153 -1.61 -22.61 -1.15
N GLU A 154 -2.11 -23.59 -1.93
CA GLU A 154 -2.44 -24.89 -1.37
C GLU A 154 -1.16 -25.64 -1.04
N ASP A 155 -1.14 -26.25 0.16
CA ASP A 155 -0.08 -27.20 0.47
C ASP A 155 -0.21 -28.38 -0.46
N ILE A 156 0.73 -28.48 -1.38
CA ILE A 156 0.91 -29.69 -2.18
C ILE A 156 1.69 -30.66 -1.30
N GLY A 157 0.97 -31.18 -0.35
CA GLY A 157 1.52 -32.16 0.58
C GLY A 157 1.45 -33.54 0.03
#